data_8cd9d0e7a195808e1f76858bc7a4eb09
#
_entry.id   8cd9d0e7a195808e1f76858bc7a4eb09
#
_cell.length_a   1.000
_cell.length_b   1.000
_cell.length_c   1.000
_cell.angle_alpha   90.00
_cell.angle_beta   90.00
_cell.angle_gamma   90.00
#
_symmetry.space_group_name_H-M   'P 1'
#
loop_
_entity.id
_entity.type
_entity.pdbx_description
1 polymer ?
#
loop_
_entity_poly.entity_id
_entity_poly.type
_entity_poly.pdbx_seq_one_letter_code
_entity_poly.pdbx_strand_id
1 'polypeptide(L)'
;EKMATFFVPANVRMLTQLGAERLASYAEKIDFIECGGAPLPHSDMLELCNLLPDTRLYNTYASTETGIISTYNYNDGRCLSGCLGKPMKHSRIFITDEGRIACQGDTLMSGYIGEEELTHTVLRDGTVYMSDLGHLDDEGMLHIGGRQDDVINIGG
;
A
#
# COMPACT_ATOMS: atom_id res chain seq x y z
N GLU A 1 2.22 -18.30 -20.55
CA GLU A 1 2.20 -18.20 -19.08
C GLU A 1 2.47 -16.74 -18.69
N LYS A 2 1.63 -16.17 -17.81
CA LYS A 2 1.77 -14.78 -17.36
C LYS A 2 2.51 -14.75 -16.02
N MET A 3 3.22 -13.66 -15.77
CA MET A 3 4.00 -13.42 -14.57
C MET A 3 3.28 -12.43 -13.64
N ALA A 4 3.45 -12.63 -12.36
CA ALA A 4 3.16 -11.63 -11.33
C ALA A 4 4.45 -11.23 -10.64
N THR A 5 4.55 -9.97 -10.20
CA THR A 5 5.74 -9.47 -9.51
C THR A 5 5.39 -8.44 -8.46
N PHE A 6 6.32 -8.25 -7.51
CA PHE A 6 6.25 -7.22 -6.49
C PHE A 6 7.40 -6.22 -6.68
N PHE A 7 7.09 -4.93 -6.61
CA PHE A 7 8.06 -3.85 -6.67
C PHE A 7 7.94 -2.92 -5.46
N VAL A 8 9.08 -2.47 -4.98
CA VAL A 8 9.13 -1.27 -4.13
C VAL A 8 9.22 -0.02 -5.02
N PRO A 9 8.86 1.18 -4.54
CA PRO A 9 8.86 2.41 -5.34
C PRO A 9 10.17 2.67 -6.09
N ALA A 10 11.32 2.36 -5.48
CA ALA A 10 12.62 2.50 -6.12
C ALA A 10 12.76 1.63 -7.38
N ASN A 11 12.21 0.40 -7.37
CA ASN A 11 12.20 -0.48 -8.56
C ASN A 11 11.32 0.09 -9.66
N VAL A 12 10.13 0.63 -9.31
CA VAL A 12 9.24 1.28 -10.29
C VAL A 12 9.99 2.39 -10.99
N ARG A 13 10.56 3.34 -10.23
CA ARG A 13 11.30 4.47 -10.79
C ARG A 13 12.48 4.05 -11.66
N MET A 14 13.25 3.06 -11.22
CA MET A 14 14.37 2.55 -12.00
C MET A 14 13.91 1.95 -13.33
N LEU A 15 12.82 1.16 -13.32
CA LEU A 15 12.31 0.51 -14.52
C LEU A 15 11.68 1.51 -15.49
N THR A 16 10.92 2.50 -15.01
CA THR A 16 10.31 3.52 -15.86
C THR A 16 11.37 4.45 -16.47
N GLN A 17 12.41 4.80 -15.74
CA GLN A 17 13.47 5.69 -16.23
C GLN A 17 14.52 5.01 -17.11
N LEU A 18 14.91 3.79 -16.80
CA LEU A 18 16.05 3.11 -17.46
C LEU A 18 15.63 1.97 -18.39
N GLY A 19 14.42 1.47 -18.26
CA GLY A 19 13.97 0.26 -18.96
C GLY A 19 12.56 0.33 -19.51
N ALA A 20 11.98 1.52 -19.69
CA ALA A 20 10.60 1.74 -20.11
C ALA A 20 10.19 0.93 -21.34
N GLU A 21 10.94 1.04 -22.45
CA GLU A 21 10.65 0.31 -23.69
C GLU A 21 10.70 -1.20 -23.49
N ARG A 22 11.67 -1.67 -22.71
CA ARG A 22 11.80 -3.09 -22.41
C ARG A 22 10.66 -3.59 -21.52
N LEU A 23 10.28 -2.84 -20.50
CA LEU A 23 9.13 -3.17 -19.64
C LEU A 23 7.85 -3.24 -20.48
N ALA A 24 7.59 -2.22 -21.32
CA ALA A 24 6.43 -2.19 -22.21
C ALA A 24 6.39 -3.39 -23.17
N SER A 25 7.56 -3.85 -23.67
CA SER A 25 7.62 -5.01 -24.56
C SER A 25 7.22 -6.35 -23.88
N TYR A 26 7.17 -6.38 -22.56
CA TYR A 26 6.69 -7.53 -21.79
C TYR A 26 5.27 -7.39 -21.25
N ALA A 27 4.55 -6.30 -21.57
CA ALA A 27 3.22 -6.00 -21.03
C ALA A 27 2.25 -7.20 -21.10
N GLU A 28 2.16 -7.85 -22.26
CA GLU A 28 1.27 -9.02 -22.47
C GLU A 28 1.63 -10.24 -21.60
N LYS A 29 2.86 -10.31 -21.13
CA LYS A 29 3.37 -11.40 -20.27
C LYS A 29 3.20 -11.10 -18.77
N ILE A 30 2.80 -9.89 -18.41
CA ILE A 30 2.60 -9.48 -17.02
C ILE A 30 1.12 -9.56 -16.71
N ASP A 31 0.76 -10.36 -15.70
CA ASP A 31 -0.61 -10.46 -15.21
C ASP A 31 -0.92 -9.31 -14.26
N PHE A 32 -0.06 -9.11 -13.28
CA PHE A 32 -0.14 -7.95 -12.40
C PHE A 32 1.24 -7.57 -11.81
N ILE A 33 1.32 -6.32 -11.40
CA ILE A 33 2.40 -5.78 -10.58
C ILE A 33 1.79 -5.30 -9.27
N GLU A 34 2.33 -5.75 -8.16
CA GLU A 34 2.02 -5.25 -6.84
C GLU A 34 3.13 -4.30 -6.39
N CYS A 35 2.76 -3.10 -5.94
CA CYS A 35 3.68 -2.11 -5.40
C CYS A 35 3.37 -1.88 -3.93
N GLY A 36 4.41 -1.85 -3.10
CA GLY A 36 4.24 -1.67 -1.66
C GLY A 36 5.58 -1.49 -0.94
N GLY A 37 5.54 -1.55 0.40
CA GLY A 37 6.71 -1.43 1.26
C GLY A 37 7.17 -0.01 1.54
N ALA A 38 6.77 0.99 0.75
CA ALA A 38 6.98 2.41 0.98
C ALA A 38 5.93 3.23 0.20
N PRO A 39 5.73 4.51 0.52
CA PRO A 39 4.84 5.37 -0.26
C PRO A 39 5.28 5.47 -1.72
N LEU A 40 4.38 5.15 -2.64
CA LEU A 40 4.62 5.27 -4.08
C LEU A 40 4.16 6.65 -4.56
N PRO A 41 5.08 7.50 -5.08
CA PRO A 41 4.71 8.80 -5.63
C PRO A 41 3.68 8.64 -6.75
N HIS A 42 2.69 9.53 -6.78
CA HIS A 42 1.62 9.49 -7.79
C HIS A 42 2.16 9.61 -9.22
N SER A 43 3.21 10.43 -9.42
CA SER A 43 3.89 10.55 -10.72
C SER A 43 4.47 9.24 -11.21
N ASP A 44 5.12 8.48 -10.32
CA ASP A 44 5.74 7.20 -10.67
C ASP A 44 4.66 6.15 -11.02
N MET A 45 3.53 6.19 -10.33
CA MET A 45 2.38 5.32 -10.66
C MET A 45 1.73 5.70 -11.99
N LEU A 46 1.53 6.99 -12.28
CA LEU A 46 1.03 7.46 -13.57
C LEU A 46 1.92 7.01 -14.73
N GLU A 47 3.23 7.12 -14.56
CA GLU A 47 4.20 6.69 -15.56
C GLU A 47 4.08 5.18 -15.81
N LEU A 48 3.97 4.38 -14.75
CA LEU A 48 3.78 2.94 -14.86
C LEU A 48 2.44 2.59 -15.53
N CYS A 49 1.35 3.29 -15.20
CA CYS A 49 0.04 3.13 -15.87
C CYS A 49 0.11 3.44 -17.37
N ASN A 50 0.85 4.48 -17.75
CA ASN A 50 1.02 4.83 -19.16
C ASN A 50 1.82 3.78 -19.93
N LEU A 51 2.79 3.14 -19.31
CA LEU A 51 3.60 2.07 -19.92
C LEU A 51 2.85 0.74 -20.01
N LEU A 52 1.97 0.46 -19.06
CA LEU A 52 1.29 -0.83 -18.89
C LEU A 52 -0.23 -0.63 -18.68
N PRO A 53 -0.95 -0.03 -19.66
CA PRO A 53 -2.34 0.39 -19.47
C PRO A 53 -3.32 -0.77 -19.23
N ASP A 54 -3.01 -1.95 -19.73
CA ASP A 54 -3.87 -3.14 -19.61
C ASP A 54 -3.44 -4.08 -18.48
N THR A 55 -2.36 -3.75 -17.77
CA THR A 55 -1.84 -4.56 -16.66
C THR A 55 -2.51 -4.11 -15.35
N ARG A 56 -2.87 -5.07 -14.49
CA ARG A 56 -3.34 -4.76 -13.14
C ARG A 56 -2.17 -4.24 -12.30
N LEU A 57 -2.25 -2.98 -11.86
CA LEU A 57 -1.21 -2.30 -11.09
C LEU A 57 -1.73 -2.00 -9.69
N TYR A 58 -1.39 -2.86 -8.75
CA TYR A 58 -1.86 -2.76 -7.39
C TYR A 58 -0.91 -1.92 -6.53
N ASN A 59 -1.43 -0.90 -5.86
CA ASN A 59 -0.77 -0.25 -4.73
C ASN A 59 -1.32 -0.88 -3.45
N THR A 60 -0.44 -1.47 -2.66
CA THR A 60 -0.80 -2.28 -1.51
C THR A 60 -0.32 -1.62 -0.22
N TYR A 61 -1.23 -1.47 0.73
CA TYR A 61 -0.93 -0.96 2.06
C TYR A 61 -0.89 -2.10 3.07
N ALA A 62 0.26 -2.22 3.71
CA ALA A 62 0.58 -3.27 4.66
C ALA A 62 1.57 -2.78 5.71
N SER A 63 1.57 -3.43 6.86
CA SER A 63 2.63 -3.34 7.86
C SER A 63 2.98 -4.72 8.40
N THR A 64 4.07 -4.80 9.15
CA THR A 64 4.46 -6.03 9.87
C THR A 64 3.37 -6.45 10.86
N GLU A 65 2.69 -5.48 11.46
CA GLU A 65 1.67 -5.66 12.49
C GLU A 65 0.31 -6.08 11.94
N THR A 66 0.03 -5.77 10.68
CA THR A 66 -1.31 -5.96 10.11
C THR A 66 -1.35 -6.94 8.93
N GLY A 67 -0.22 -7.21 8.27
CA GLY A 67 -0.25 -7.78 6.93
C GLY A 67 -0.88 -6.80 5.93
N ILE A 68 -1.30 -7.29 4.77
CA ILE A 68 -1.97 -6.49 3.74
C ILE A 68 -3.40 -6.19 4.19
N ILE A 69 -3.75 -4.92 4.35
CA ILE A 69 -5.09 -4.51 4.79
C ILE A 69 -5.91 -3.78 3.73
N SER A 70 -5.27 -3.17 2.73
CA SER A 70 -5.97 -2.62 1.57
C SER A 70 -5.11 -2.68 0.31
N THR A 71 -5.76 -2.61 -0.84
CA THR A 71 -5.09 -2.57 -2.14
C THR A 71 -5.95 -1.80 -3.14
N TYR A 72 -5.30 -1.11 -4.07
CA TYR A 72 -5.93 -0.34 -5.13
C TYR A 72 -5.32 -0.64 -6.49
N ASN A 73 -6.16 -0.99 -7.48
CA ASN A 73 -5.70 -1.14 -8.86
C ASN A 73 -5.77 0.22 -9.57
N TYR A 74 -4.63 0.82 -9.85
CA TYR A 74 -4.54 2.14 -10.48
C TYR A 74 -5.00 2.17 -11.95
N ASN A 75 -5.03 1.02 -12.62
CA ASN A 75 -5.56 0.88 -13.97
C ASN A 75 -7.06 0.58 -14.04
N ASP A 76 -7.81 0.75 -12.94
CA ASP A 76 -9.28 0.66 -12.97
C ASP A 76 -9.97 1.93 -13.53
N GLY A 77 -9.19 2.85 -14.08
CA GLY A 77 -9.63 4.08 -14.76
C GLY A 77 -9.60 5.34 -13.89
N ARG A 78 -9.27 5.26 -12.61
CA ARG A 78 -9.32 6.42 -11.70
C ARG A 78 -7.96 6.98 -11.32
N CYS A 79 -6.96 6.15 -11.08
CA CYS A 79 -5.59 6.51 -10.67
C CYS A 79 -5.56 7.66 -9.63
N LEU A 80 -6.24 7.48 -8.49
CA LEU A 80 -6.39 8.51 -7.47
C LEU A 80 -5.10 8.66 -6.66
N SER A 81 -4.62 9.90 -6.53
CA SER A 81 -3.46 10.22 -5.71
C SER A 81 -3.68 9.85 -4.24
N GLY A 82 -2.69 9.17 -3.63
CA GLY A 82 -2.75 8.77 -2.22
C GLY A 82 -3.78 7.69 -1.88
N CYS A 83 -4.53 7.20 -2.87
CA CYS A 83 -5.51 6.15 -2.67
C CYS A 83 -4.84 4.80 -2.46
N LEU A 84 -5.23 4.13 -1.40
CA LEU A 84 -4.78 2.78 -1.03
C LEU A 84 -5.89 1.73 -1.20
N GLY A 85 -7.05 2.15 -1.72
CA GLY A 85 -8.17 1.28 -2.06
C GLY A 85 -9.06 0.88 -0.89
N LYS A 86 -9.89 -0.12 -1.15
CA LYS A 86 -10.82 -0.65 -0.16
C LYS A 86 -10.13 -1.63 0.78
N PRO A 87 -10.63 -1.76 2.02
CA PRO A 87 -10.18 -2.80 2.92
C PRO A 87 -10.29 -4.20 2.28
N MET A 88 -9.32 -5.05 2.55
CA MET A 88 -9.36 -6.46 2.18
C MET A 88 -10.49 -7.17 2.90
N LYS A 89 -10.97 -8.30 2.37
CA LYS A 89 -12.10 -9.07 2.95
C LYS A 89 -11.88 -9.50 4.40
N HIS A 90 -10.63 -9.71 4.79
CA HIS A 90 -10.21 -10.12 6.13
C HIS A 90 -9.82 -8.94 7.03
N SER A 91 -10.00 -7.70 6.56
CA SER A 91 -9.58 -6.50 7.27
C SER A 91 -10.75 -5.52 7.43
N ARG A 92 -10.83 -4.89 8.58
CA ARG A 92 -11.72 -3.78 8.86
C ARG A 92 -10.87 -2.56 9.25
N ILE A 93 -10.92 -1.52 8.43
CA ILE A 93 -10.18 -0.28 8.65
C ILE A 93 -11.14 0.79 9.18
N PHE A 94 -10.68 1.56 10.13
CA PHE A 94 -11.36 2.76 10.61
C PHE A 94 -10.33 3.84 10.99
N ILE A 95 -10.80 5.05 11.14
CA ILE A 95 -9.97 6.20 11.47
C ILE A 95 -10.32 6.65 12.88
N THR A 96 -9.31 6.86 13.72
CA THR A 96 -9.51 7.38 15.09
C THR A 96 -9.85 8.88 15.05
N ASP A 97 -10.30 9.44 16.17
CA ASP A 97 -10.59 10.86 16.30
C ASP A 97 -9.34 11.74 16.03
N GLU A 98 -8.14 11.20 16.26
CA GLU A 98 -6.87 11.85 15.96
C GLU A 98 -6.42 11.66 14.49
N GLY A 99 -7.23 11.02 13.66
CA GLY A 99 -6.93 10.77 12.25
C GLY A 99 -5.99 9.59 11.99
N ARG A 100 -5.70 8.76 12.99
CA ARG A 100 -4.85 7.57 12.85
C ARG A 100 -5.61 6.43 12.15
N ILE A 101 -4.91 5.73 11.29
CA ILE A 101 -5.43 4.49 10.70
C ILE A 101 -5.39 3.38 11.76
N ALA A 102 -6.51 2.69 11.95
CA ALA A 102 -6.62 1.54 12.82
C ALA A 102 -7.23 0.35 12.07
N CYS A 103 -6.80 -0.86 12.42
CA CYS A 103 -7.20 -2.08 11.72
C CYS A 103 -7.55 -3.20 12.68
N GLN A 104 -8.64 -3.91 12.36
CA GLN A 104 -9.01 -5.21 12.90
C GLN A 104 -9.01 -6.24 11.79
N GLY A 105 -8.71 -7.50 12.10
CA GLY A 105 -8.78 -8.58 11.11
C GLY A 105 -7.96 -9.81 11.47
N ASP A 106 -7.97 -10.76 10.55
CA ASP A 106 -7.41 -12.10 10.77
C ASP A 106 -5.88 -12.16 10.60
N THR A 107 -5.27 -11.11 10.04
CA THR A 107 -3.83 -11.05 9.71
C THR A 107 -3.00 -10.24 10.70
N LEU A 108 -3.63 -9.78 11.78
CA LEU A 108 -2.92 -9.00 12.80
C LEU A 108 -1.86 -9.85 13.51
N MET A 109 -0.74 -9.21 13.85
CA MET A 109 0.29 -9.84 14.70
C MET A 109 -0.28 -10.30 16.03
N SER A 110 0.32 -11.31 16.62
CA SER A 110 0.04 -11.72 18.00
C SER A 110 0.77 -10.84 19.03
N GLY A 111 1.82 -10.15 18.61
CA GLY A 111 2.63 -9.27 19.43
C GLY A 111 4.09 -9.25 19.01
N TYR A 112 4.87 -8.37 19.59
CA TYR A 112 6.33 -8.34 19.44
C TYR A 112 6.98 -9.32 20.40
N ILE A 113 7.93 -10.10 19.92
CA ILE A 113 8.60 -11.13 20.72
C ILE A 113 9.44 -10.47 21.82
N GLY A 114 9.10 -10.77 23.08
CA GLY A 114 9.81 -10.26 24.27
C GLY A 114 9.51 -8.79 24.61
N GLU A 115 8.56 -8.14 23.91
CA GLU A 115 8.24 -6.72 24.06
C GLU A 115 6.74 -6.53 24.35
N GLU A 116 6.27 -7.02 25.48
CA GLU A 116 4.85 -6.98 25.85
C GLU A 116 4.32 -5.55 26.00
N GLU A 117 5.10 -4.66 26.65
CA GLU A 117 4.70 -3.27 26.83
C GLU A 117 4.55 -2.55 25.47
N LEU A 118 5.50 -2.73 24.55
CA LEU A 118 5.41 -2.19 23.20
C LEU A 118 4.21 -2.78 22.47
N THR A 119 3.97 -4.08 22.59
CA THR A 119 2.79 -4.72 22.01
C THR A 119 1.51 -4.03 22.45
N HIS A 120 1.35 -3.78 23.74
CA HIS A 120 0.16 -3.10 24.27
C HIS A 120 0.01 -1.64 23.83
N THR A 121 1.07 -0.98 23.39
CA THR A 121 0.95 0.37 22.81
C THR A 121 0.34 0.36 21.41
N VAL A 122 0.55 -0.72 20.64
CA VAL A 122 0.17 -0.84 19.23
C VAL A 122 -1.08 -1.69 19.07
N LEU A 123 -1.17 -2.83 19.77
CA LEU A 123 -2.27 -3.79 19.68
C LEU A 123 -3.10 -3.75 20.97
N ARG A 124 -4.36 -3.31 20.86
CA ARG A 124 -5.30 -3.22 21.99
C ARG A 124 -6.67 -3.73 21.55
N ASP A 125 -7.25 -4.62 22.35
CA ASP A 125 -8.61 -5.17 22.11
C ASP A 125 -8.82 -5.68 20.69
N GLY A 126 -7.81 -6.40 20.14
CA GLY A 126 -7.87 -6.94 18.77
C GLY A 126 -7.77 -5.87 17.66
N THR A 127 -7.26 -4.68 18.00
CA THR A 127 -7.11 -3.56 17.08
C THR A 127 -5.65 -3.10 17.05
N VAL A 128 -5.06 -3.04 15.88
CA VAL A 128 -3.76 -2.40 15.66
C VAL A 128 -3.97 -0.93 15.33
N TYR A 129 -3.31 -0.04 16.07
CA TYR A 129 -3.28 1.41 15.86
C TYR A 129 -1.97 1.81 15.20
N MET A 130 -2.05 2.24 13.95
CA MET A 130 -0.88 2.57 13.14
C MET A 130 -0.38 3.99 13.40
N SER A 131 0.88 4.28 13.09
CA SER A 131 1.41 5.66 13.13
C SER A 131 0.99 6.47 11.92
N ASP A 132 0.43 5.84 10.89
CA ASP A 132 -0.01 6.51 9.69
C ASP A 132 -1.34 7.23 9.93
N LEU A 133 -1.44 8.44 9.37
CA LEU A 133 -2.66 9.25 9.34
C LEU A 133 -3.37 9.06 8.00
N GLY A 134 -4.70 9.07 8.01
CA GLY A 134 -5.48 8.89 6.80
C GLY A 134 -6.96 9.21 6.98
N HIS A 135 -7.70 8.99 5.92
CA HIS A 135 -9.16 9.08 5.95
C HIS A 135 -9.78 8.05 5.01
N LEU A 136 -11.03 7.72 5.24
CA LEU A 136 -11.87 6.98 4.31
C LEU A 136 -12.73 7.98 3.55
N ASP A 137 -12.77 7.84 2.22
CA ASP A 137 -13.68 8.65 1.40
C ASP A 137 -15.12 8.09 1.42
N ASP A 138 -16.04 8.78 0.73
CA ASP A 138 -17.46 8.41 0.66
C ASP A 138 -17.70 7.02 0.03
N GLU A 139 -16.73 6.51 -0.73
CA GLU A 139 -16.77 5.17 -1.32
C GLU A 139 -16.12 4.12 -0.39
N GLY A 140 -15.60 4.52 0.75
CA GLY A 140 -14.89 3.68 1.71
C GLY A 140 -13.47 3.30 1.26
N MET A 141 -12.86 4.08 0.38
CA MET A 141 -11.46 3.90 0.02
C MET A 141 -10.56 4.61 1.03
N LEU A 142 -9.49 3.94 1.41
CA LEU A 142 -8.47 4.49 2.29
C LEU A 142 -7.55 5.44 1.53
N HIS A 143 -7.32 6.61 2.09
CA HIS A 143 -6.33 7.58 1.64
C HIS A 143 -5.34 7.86 2.75
N ILE A 144 -4.03 7.82 2.42
CA ILE A 144 -2.97 8.15 3.35
C ILE A 144 -2.70 9.65 3.32
N GLY A 145 -2.55 10.26 4.52
CA GLY A 145 -2.29 11.69 4.68
C GLY A 145 -0.88 12.02 5.19
N GLY A 146 -0.16 11.02 5.69
CA GLY A 146 1.18 11.19 6.27
C GLY A 146 1.43 10.26 7.44
N ARG A 147 2.47 10.54 8.22
CA ARG A 147 2.78 9.81 9.45
C ARG A 147 2.81 10.76 10.65
N GLN A 148 2.36 10.27 11.78
CA GLN A 148 2.37 11.02 13.04
C GLN A 148 3.78 11.36 13.52
N ASP A 149 4.75 10.48 13.22
CA ASP A 149 6.12 10.56 13.74
C ASP A 149 7.13 11.17 12.75
N ASP A 150 6.74 11.92 11.73
CA ASP A 150 7.58 12.62 10.74
C ASP A 150 8.97 12.00 10.48
N VAL A 151 9.07 10.67 10.50
CA VAL A 151 10.31 9.98 10.15
C VAL A 151 10.45 9.98 8.64
N ILE A 152 11.27 10.86 8.14
CA ILE A 152 11.67 10.88 6.73
C ILE A 152 12.52 9.65 6.46
N ASN A 153 11.91 8.59 5.94
CA ASN A 153 12.63 7.45 5.40
C ASN A 153 13.28 7.86 4.08
N ILE A 154 14.56 8.19 4.12
CA ILE A 154 15.36 8.44 2.93
C ILE A 154 15.89 7.08 2.46
N GLY A 155 15.22 6.50 1.46
CA GLY A 155 15.78 5.40 0.68
C GLY A 155 15.18 4.01 0.88
N GLY A 156 14.03 3.86 1.55
CA GLY A 156 13.30 2.57 1.59
C GLY A 156 13.98 1.49 2.42
#